data_96eb20808799b54c89e9fefd38e69212
#
_entry.id   96eb20808799b54c89e9fefd38e69212
#
_cell.length_a   1.000
_cell.length_b   1.000
_cell.length_c   1.000
_cell.angle_alpha   90.00
_cell.angle_beta   90.00
_cell.angle_gamma   90.00
#
_symmetry.space_group_name_H-M   'P 1'
#
loop_
_entity.id
_entity.type
_entity.pdbx_description
1 polymer ?
#
loop_
_entity_poly.entity_id
_entity_poly.type
_entity_poly.pdbx_seq_one_letter_code
_entity_poly.pdbx_strand_id
1 'polypeptide(L)'
;MNFLREESTAMRAILSVDQGTTNSKAILVSEDGKILARGSCPVGIAYPQPGWVEQDPKRIWSSVLEAIDICLKAAPEPVCVEAIAISNQRESVTVWDAETGEPLGPVLSWQCRRTAPTCADLIQSGHVERVM
;
A
#
# COMPACT_ATOMS: atom_id res chain seq x y z
N MET A 1 30.40 25.01 27.64
CA MET A 1 29.58 23.83 27.94
C MET A 1 29.25 23.20 26.58
N ASN A 2 30.11 22.25 26.14
CA ASN A 2 29.96 21.57 24.84
C ASN A 2 28.91 20.47 25.00
N PHE A 3 27.73 20.67 24.49
CA PHE A 3 26.80 19.57 24.20
C PHE A 3 27.33 18.81 22.99
N LEU A 4 28.17 17.83 23.22
CA LEU A 4 28.49 16.80 22.26
C LEU A 4 27.14 16.10 21.97
N ARG A 5 26.60 16.25 20.75
CA ARG A 5 25.61 15.33 20.22
C ARG A 5 26.27 13.95 20.29
N GLU A 6 25.76 13.09 21.17
CA GLU A 6 26.03 11.67 21.06
C GLU A 6 25.57 11.26 19.65
N GLU A 7 26.52 10.97 18.79
CA GLU A 7 26.20 10.35 17.48
C GLU A 7 25.51 9.04 17.81
N SER A 8 24.22 8.98 17.54
CA SER A 8 23.42 7.77 17.67
C SER A 8 24.11 6.69 16.82
N THR A 9 24.56 5.62 17.47
CA THR A 9 25.15 4.45 16.80
C THR A 9 24.13 3.65 15.97
N ALA A 10 22.89 4.14 15.88
CA ALA A 10 21.82 3.53 15.11
C ALA A 10 22.10 3.61 13.61
N MET A 11 21.94 2.50 12.90
CA MET A 11 22.04 2.47 11.45
C MET A 11 20.94 3.32 10.82
N ARG A 12 21.31 4.25 9.95
CA ARG A 12 20.35 5.06 9.17
C ARG A 12 19.77 4.21 8.06
N ALA A 13 18.46 4.29 7.88
CA ALA A 13 17.76 3.49 6.89
C ALA A 13 16.53 4.21 6.32
N ILE A 14 16.09 3.75 5.15
CA ILE A 14 14.82 4.11 4.52
C ILE A 14 13.86 2.93 4.68
N LEU A 15 12.64 3.19 5.13
CA LEU A 15 11.56 2.24 5.15
C LEU A 15 10.78 2.35 3.82
N SER A 16 10.85 1.33 2.99
CA SER A 16 10.06 1.25 1.75
C SER A 16 8.84 0.37 1.96
N VAL A 17 7.66 0.89 1.62
CA VAL A 17 6.38 0.20 1.73
C VAL A 17 5.81 -0.01 0.33
N ASP A 18 5.44 -1.25 0.00
CA ASP A 18 4.72 -1.62 -1.23
C ASP A 18 3.35 -2.19 -0.85
N GLN A 19 2.30 -1.39 -1.04
CA GLN A 19 0.92 -1.83 -0.84
C GLN A 19 0.41 -2.48 -2.13
N GLY A 20 0.62 -3.78 -2.28
CA GLY A 20 0.20 -4.55 -3.45
C GLY A 20 -1.23 -5.07 -3.34
N THR A 21 -1.70 -5.68 -4.43
CA THR A 21 -3.06 -6.26 -4.50
C THR A 21 -3.22 -7.46 -3.55
N THR A 22 -2.20 -8.29 -3.40
CA THR A 22 -2.26 -9.53 -2.60
C THR A 22 -1.65 -9.36 -1.22
N ASN A 23 -0.53 -8.64 -1.14
CA ASN A 23 0.21 -8.43 0.10
C ASN A 23 0.67 -6.98 0.20
N SER A 24 0.67 -6.45 1.42
CA SER A 24 1.48 -5.31 1.80
C SER A 24 2.87 -5.80 2.20
N LYS A 25 3.92 -5.10 1.76
CA LYS A 25 5.32 -5.43 2.06
C LYS A 25 6.04 -4.21 2.60
N ALA A 26 6.95 -4.44 3.52
CA ALA A 26 7.86 -3.43 4.01
C ALA A 26 9.30 -3.94 3.90
N ILE A 27 10.22 -3.08 3.49
CA ILE A 27 11.65 -3.35 3.47
C ILE A 27 12.39 -2.20 4.12
N LEU A 28 13.39 -2.55 4.92
CA LEU A 28 14.31 -1.59 5.51
C LEU A 28 15.62 -1.64 4.74
N VAL A 29 16.03 -0.50 4.21
CA VAL A 29 17.23 -0.38 3.36
C VAL A 29 18.21 0.61 3.99
N SER A 30 19.45 0.18 4.21
CA SER A 30 20.53 1.03 4.72
C SER A 30 21.05 2.04 3.68
N GLU A 31 21.86 2.99 4.13
CA GLU A 31 22.47 4.01 3.26
C GLU A 31 23.33 3.43 2.11
N ASP A 32 23.96 2.29 2.32
CA ASP A 32 24.74 1.58 1.31
C ASP A 32 23.90 0.65 0.42
N GLY A 33 22.57 0.73 0.50
CA GLY A 33 21.64 -0.01 -0.35
C GLY A 33 21.40 -1.46 0.05
N LYS A 34 21.85 -1.89 1.23
CA LYS A 34 21.60 -3.24 1.73
C LYS A 34 20.22 -3.35 2.35
N ILE A 35 19.55 -4.46 2.10
CA ILE A 35 18.29 -4.77 2.76
C ILE A 35 18.60 -5.32 4.16
N LEU A 36 18.17 -4.59 5.17
CA LEU A 36 18.35 -4.93 6.56
C LEU A 36 17.28 -5.88 7.09
N ALA A 37 16.02 -5.64 6.69
CA ALA A 37 14.87 -6.43 7.14
C ALA A 37 13.74 -6.40 6.12
N ARG A 38 12.79 -7.33 6.27
CA ARG A 38 11.59 -7.43 5.44
C ARG A 38 10.40 -7.83 6.30
N GLY A 39 9.22 -7.28 5.96
CA GLY A 39 7.94 -7.68 6.50
C GLY A 39 6.92 -7.85 5.38
N SER A 40 5.94 -8.72 5.56
CA SER A 40 4.86 -8.91 4.60
C SER A 40 3.60 -9.36 5.31
N CYS A 41 2.45 -8.83 4.87
CA CYS A 41 1.15 -9.17 5.41
C CYS A 41 0.11 -9.28 4.30
N PRO A 42 -0.75 -10.33 4.29
CA PRO A 42 -1.81 -10.47 3.30
C PRO A 42 -2.86 -9.37 3.43
N VAL A 43 -3.29 -8.83 2.29
CA VAL A 43 -4.36 -7.83 2.22
C VAL A 43 -5.74 -8.48 2.32
N GLY A 44 -5.93 -9.62 1.64
CA GLY A 44 -7.24 -10.24 1.48
C GLY A 44 -8.00 -9.69 0.26
N ILE A 45 -8.68 -10.57 -0.45
CA ILE A 45 -9.49 -10.27 -1.63
C ILE A 45 -10.82 -11.00 -1.49
N ALA A 46 -11.93 -10.33 -1.80
CA ALA A 46 -13.27 -10.89 -1.84
C ALA A 46 -13.79 -10.95 -3.28
N TYR A 47 -14.56 -11.98 -3.56
CA TYR A 47 -15.23 -12.22 -4.85
C TYR A 47 -16.74 -12.35 -4.62
N PRO A 48 -17.47 -11.24 -4.33
CA PRO A 48 -18.88 -11.32 -3.93
C PRO A 48 -19.81 -11.81 -5.04
N GLN A 49 -19.43 -11.61 -6.31
CA GLN A 49 -20.16 -12.08 -7.48
C GLN A 49 -19.17 -12.42 -8.62
N PRO A 50 -19.58 -13.20 -9.64
CA PRO A 50 -18.75 -13.44 -10.82
C PRO A 50 -18.25 -12.15 -11.46
N GLY A 51 -16.94 -12.04 -11.61
CA GLY A 51 -16.30 -10.85 -12.19
C GLY A 51 -16.14 -9.66 -11.22
N TRP A 52 -16.63 -9.76 -9.98
CA TRP A 52 -16.43 -8.74 -8.97
C TRP A 52 -15.22 -9.06 -8.12
N VAL A 53 -14.37 -8.05 -7.89
CA VAL A 53 -13.18 -8.19 -7.06
C VAL A 53 -13.10 -6.98 -6.13
N GLU A 54 -13.14 -7.26 -4.83
CA GLU A 54 -13.21 -6.25 -3.78
C GLU A 54 -12.16 -6.49 -2.70
N GLN A 55 -11.78 -5.40 -2.01
CA GLN A 55 -10.91 -5.46 -0.84
C GLN A 55 -11.51 -4.59 0.27
N ASP A 56 -11.26 -4.95 1.52
CA ASP A 56 -11.62 -4.13 2.67
C ASP A 56 -10.57 -3.01 2.87
N PRO A 57 -10.96 -1.73 2.77
CA PRO A 57 -10.02 -0.61 2.98
C PRO A 57 -9.36 -0.62 4.36
N LYS A 58 -10.08 -1.04 5.41
CA LYS A 58 -9.52 -1.14 6.77
C LYS A 58 -8.49 -2.28 6.85
N ARG A 59 -8.73 -3.38 6.13
CA ARG A 59 -7.76 -4.47 6.03
C ARG A 59 -6.52 -4.08 5.24
N ILE A 60 -6.65 -3.30 4.16
CA ILE A 60 -5.51 -2.72 3.44
C ILE A 60 -4.64 -1.93 4.42
N TRP A 61 -5.24 -1.02 5.18
CA TRP A 61 -4.52 -0.19 6.14
C TRP A 61 -3.82 -1.03 7.22
N SER A 62 -4.55 -1.95 7.86
CA SER A 62 -3.96 -2.81 8.90
C SER A 62 -2.83 -3.68 8.35
N SER A 63 -2.94 -4.19 7.11
CA SER A 63 -1.88 -5.00 6.50
C SER A 63 -0.59 -4.21 6.26
N VAL A 64 -0.68 -2.92 5.97
CA VAL A 64 0.49 -2.03 5.86
C VAL A 64 1.17 -1.89 7.21
N LEU A 65 0.40 -1.58 8.26
CA LEU A 65 0.95 -1.44 9.61
C LEU A 65 1.57 -2.74 10.13
N GLU A 66 0.91 -3.88 9.88
CA GLU A 66 1.42 -5.20 10.23
C GLU A 66 2.73 -5.53 9.49
N ALA A 67 2.80 -5.23 8.18
CA ALA A 67 4.03 -5.45 7.41
C ALA A 67 5.19 -4.59 7.90
N ILE A 68 4.93 -3.33 8.28
CA ILE A 68 5.92 -2.44 8.87
C ILE A 68 6.39 -2.98 10.24
N ASP A 69 5.47 -3.37 11.11
CA ASP A 69 5.79 -3.90 12.44
C ASP A 69 6.66 -5.17 12.34
N ILE A 70 6.29 -6.10 11.45
CA ILE A 70 7.10 -7.31 11.17
C ILE A 70 8.50 -6.92 10.69
N CYS A 71 8.60 -5.95 9.78
CA CYS A 71 9.87 -5.49 9.24
C CYS A 71 10.78 -4.88 10.33
N LEU A 72 10.23 -3.98 11.15
CA LEU A 72 10.98 -3.31 12.20
C LEU A 72 11.43 -4.27 13.29
N LYS A 73 10.59 -5.25 13.67
CA LYS A 73 10.96 -6.30 14.64
C LYS A 73 12.04 -7.24 14.13
N ALA A 74 12.16 -7.42 12.83
CA ALA A 74 13.19 -8.24 12.20
C ALA A 74 14.50 -7.47 11.91
N ALA A 75 14.52 -6.16 12.16
CA ALA A 75 15.71 -5.34 11.95
C ALA A 75 16.83 -5.74 12.91
N PRO A 76 18.09 -5.79 12.45
CA PRO A 76 19.22 -5.87 13.35
C PRO A 76 19.35 -4.55 14.10
N GLU A 77 19.71 -4.57 15.34
CA GLU A 77 20.05 -3.49 16.28
C GLU A 77 19.87 -2.00 15.85
N PRO A 78 19.76 -1.03 16.76
CA PRO A 78 18.86 0.10 16.63
C PRO A 78 19.00 0.81 15.28
N VAL A 79 17.89 0.88 14.55
CA VAL A 79 17.79 1.52 13.25
C VAL A 79 17.07 2.85 13.40
N CYS A 80 17.63 3.89 12.80
CA CYS A 80 16.98 5.19 12.64
C CYS A 80 16.34 5.27 11.25
N VAL A 81 15.00 5.32 11.18
CA VAL A 81 14.27 5.50 9.92
C VAL A 81 14.25 6.98 9.57
N GLU A 82 15.02 7.37 8.55
CA GLU A 82 15.16 8.76 8.09
C GLU A 82 14.04 9.18 7.14
N ALA A 83 13.50 8.24 6.37
CA ALA A 83 12.47 8.51 5.39
C ALA A 83 11.59 7.27 5.13
N ILE A 84 10.38 7.51 4.63
CA ILE A 84 9.47 6.47 4.16
C ILE A 84 9.23 6.69 2.67
N ALA A 85 9.41 5.63 1.88
CA ALA A 85 9.04 5.56 0.47
C ALA A 85 7.81 4.66 0.32
N ILE A 86 6.83 5.08 -0.47
CA ILE A 86 5.57 4.34 -0.64
C ILE A 86 5.32 4.07 -2.11
N SER A 87 5.00 2.82 -2.42
CA SER A 87 4.42 2.34 -3.67
C SER A 87 3.08 1.66 -3.36
N ASN A 88 2.13 1.73 -4.28
CA ASN A 88 0.83 1.11 -4.09
C ASN A 88 0.27 0.52 -5.38
N GLN A 89 -0.74 -0.38 -5.25
CA GLN A 89 -1.50 -0.89 -6.38
C GLN A 89 -2.17 0.26 -7.14
N ARG A 90 -2.13 0.19 -8.47
CA ARG A 90 -2.72 1.20 -9.35
C ARG A 90 -4.14 0.84 -9.74
N GLU A 91 -4.91 1.82 -10.20
CA GLU A 91 -6.23 1.66 -10.84
C GLU A 91 -7.31 1.03 -9.94
N SER A 92 -7.03 0.82 -8.67
CA SER A 92 -8.02 0.46 -7.67
C SER A 92 -8.70 1.72 -7.13
N VAL A 93 -10.01 1.65 -6.88
CA VAL A 93 -10.82 2.80 -6.49
C VAL A 93 -11.42 2.58 -5.12
N THR A 94 -11.31 3.58 -4.26
CA THR A 94 -12.01 3.65 -2.98
C THR A 94 -12.65 5.01 -2.80
N VAL A 95 -13.75 5.05 -2.05
CA VAL A 95 -14.45 6.28 -1.69
C VAL A 95 -14.57 6.33 -0.16
N TRP A 96 -14.26 7.47 0.41
CA TRP A 96 -14.35 7.67 1.85
C TRP A 96 -14.98 9.04 2.18
N ASP A 97 -15.50 9.16 3.36
CA ASP A 97 -15.96 10.41 3.91
C ASP A 97 -14.77 11.34 4.22
N ALA A 98 -14.77 12.54 3.65
CA ALA A 98 -13.64 13.46 3.75
C ALA A 98 -13.42 14.06 5.15
N GLU A 99 -14.46 14.08 5.98
CA GLU A 99 -14.39 14.64 7.33
C GLU A 99 -13.95 13.58 8.35
N THR A 100 -14.47 12.37 8.22
CA THR A 100 -14.24 11.29 9.19
C THR A 100 -13.13 10.31 8.78
N GLY A 101 -12.81 10.23 7.48
CA GLY A 101 -11.90 9.24 6.91
C GLY A 101 -12.51 7.82 6.83
N GLU A 102 -13.80 7.66 7.17
CA GLU A 102 -14.46 6.35 7.12
C GLU A 102 -14.75 5.95 5.66
N PRO A 103 -14.43 4.71 5.26
CA PRO A 103 -14.75 4.24 3.92
C PRO A 103 -16.25 4.10 3.74
N LEU A 104 -16.76 4.56 2.59
CA LEU A 104 -18.17 4.47 2.23
C LEU A 104 -18.54 3.14 1.54
N GLY A 105 -17.56 2.28 1.30
CA GLY A 105 -17.72 0.97 0.69
C GLY A 105 -16.39 0.25 0.50
N PRO A 106 -16.40 -0.92 -0.15
CA PRO A 106 -15.19 -1.66 -0.44
C PRO A 106 -14.32 -0.94 -1.47
N VAL A 107 -13.03 -1.25 -1.48
CA VAL A 107 -12.13 -0.91 -2.58
C VAL A 107 -12.50 -1.77 -3.78
N LEU A 108 -12.78 -1.14 -4.91
CA LEU A 108 -12.92 -1.84 -6.19
C LEU A 108 -11.53 -2.09 -6.75
N SER A 109 -11.11 -3.36 -6.75
CA SER A 109 -9.81 -3.73 -7.30
C SER A 109 -9.73 -3.45 -8.81
N TRP A 110 -8.55 -3.15 -9.31
CA TRP A 110 -8.27 -3.03 -10.74
C TRP A 110 -8.64 -4.29 -11.55
N GLN A 111 -8.72 -5.44 -10.88
CA GLN A 111 -9.14 -6.72 -11.47
C GLN A 111 -10.66 -6.83 -11.66
N CYS A 112 -11.43 -5.92 -11.05
CA CYS A 112 -12.90 -5.98 -11.06
C CYS A 112 -13.46 -5.71 -12.46
N ARG A 113 -14.36 -6.58 -12.91
CA ARG A 113 -14.98 -6.52 -14.25
C ARG A 113 -16.44 -6.06 -14.23
N ARG A 114 -16.94 -5.53 -13.09
CA ARG A 114 -18.35 -5.10 -12.94
C ARG A 114 -18.76 -4.01 -13.93
N THR A 115 -17.81 -3.19 -14.36
CA THR A 115 -18.04 -2.08 -15.32
C THR A 115 -17.86 -2.49 -16.78
N ALA A 116 -17.52 -3.74 -17.07
CA ALA A 116 -17.30 -4.19 -18.46
C ALA A 116 -18.51 -3.93 -19.40
N PRO A 117 -19.78 -4.15 -18.99
CA PRO A 117 -20.93 -3.80 -19.82
C PRO A 117 -20.99 -2.30 -20.12
N THR A 118 -20.81 -1.45 -19.10
CA THR A 118 -20.81 0.01 -19.28
C THR A 118 -19.70 0.47 -20.22
N CYS A 119 -18.51 -0.13 -20.13
CA CYS A 119 -17.43 0.16 -21.08
C CYS A 119 -17.80 -0.23 -22.51
N ALA A 120 -18.45 -1.39 -22.69
CA ALA A 120 -18.92 -1.81 -24.00
C ALA A 120 -19.96 -0.83 -24.58
N ASP A 121 -20.92 -0.37 -23.78
CA ASP A 121 -21.92 0.61 -24.18
C ASP A 121 -21.28 1.96 -24.58
N LEU A 122 -20.28 2.43 -23.83
CA LEU A 122 -19.53 3.65 -24.16
C LEU A 122 -18.77 3.53 -25.49
N ILE A 123 -18.17 2.36 -25.75
CA ILE A 123 -17.49 2.08 -27.01
C ILE A 123 -18.50 2.12 -28.18
N GLN A 124 -19.62 1.43 -28.03
CA GLN A 124 -20.69 1.39 -29.06
C GLN A 124 -21.30 2.77 -29.34
N SER A 125 -21.38 3.62 -28.31
CA SER A 125 -21.88 4.99 -28.40
C SER A 125 -20.88 5.99 -28.98
N GLY A 126 -19.68 5.55 -29.40
CA GLY A 126 -18.65 6.39 -30.01
C GLY A 126 -17.90 7.31 -29.06
N HIS A 127 -17.89 7.00 -27.76
CA HIS A 127 -17.21 7.81 -26.74
C HIS A 127 -15.73 7.43 -26.51
N VAL A 128 -15.17 6.53 -27.33
CA VAL A 128 -13.78 6.02 -27.14
C VAL A 128 -12.77 7.15 -27.09
N GLU A 129 -12.85 8.11 -28.04
CA GLU A 129 -11.90 9.23 -28.12
C GLU A 129 -11.97 10.21 -26.94
N ARG A 130 -13.01 10.13 -26.10
CA ARG A 130 -13.19 10.98 -24.91
C ARG A 130 -12.64 10.33 -23.63
N VAL A 131 -12.38 9.03 -23.68
CA VAL A 131 -12.00 8.23 -22.50
C VAL A 131 -10.54 7.78 -22.57
N MET A 132 -9.94 7.84 -23.77
CA MET A 132 -8.50 7.59 -23.98
C MET A 132 -7.76 8.92 -24.15
#